data_b5426c31bf5779eeba07dcc5d424ffdb
#
_entry.id   b5426c31bf5779eeba07dcc5d424ffdb
#
_cell.length_a   1.000
_cell.length_b   1.000
_cell.length_c   1.000
_cell.angle_alpha   90.00
_cell.angle_beta   90.00
_cell.angle_gamma   90.00
#
_symmetry.space_group_name_H-M   'P 1'
#
loop_
_entity.id
_entity.type
_entity.pdbx_description
1 polymer ?
#
loop_
_entity_poly.entity_id
_entity_poly.type
_entity_poly.pdbx_seq_one_letter_code
_entity_poly.pdbx_strand_id
1 'polypeptide(L)'
;MKQITFAPRNHLLTNTNTWTPDSQWLVFDVRPSGASFTGETIERVNIHTGEVEVIYRASQGAHVGVVTVHPKSEKYVFIHGPENPDETWHYDFHHRRGVIAEGGKASNLDAMDITAPYTPGALRGGSHVHVFSPNGERVSFTYNDHVMHELDPALDLRNVGVAAPFGPVNVQKQHPREYSGSHWCVLVSKTTPTPQPGSDEINRAYEEGWVGNHALAFIGDTLSPKGEKVPELFIVELPQDEAGWKAAGDAPLSGTETTLPAPPRGVVQRRLTFTHHRAYPGLVNVPRHWVRCNPQGTQIAFLMRDDNGIVQLWLISPQGGEPRQLTHNKTDIQSAFNWHPSGEWLGFVLDNRIACAHAQSGEVEYLTENHANPPSADAVVFSPDGQWLAWMEGGQLWITETDR
;
A
#
# COMPACT_ATOMS: atom_id res chain seq x y z
N MET A 1 26.22 -9.52 -0.96
CA MET A 1 24.87 -9.97 -0.60
C MET A 1 24.90 -11.06 0.45
N LYS A 2 23.86 -11.15 1.29
CA LYS A 2 23.78 -12.09 2.43
C LYS A 2 22.35 -12.57 2.59
N GLN A 3 22.13 -13.89 2.73
CA GLN A 3 20.87 -14.46 3.21
C GLN A 3 20.78 -14.28 4.73
N ILE A 4 19.62 -13.88 5.26
CA ILE A 4 19.42 -13.60 6.69
C ILE A 4 18.35 -14.46 7.37
N THR A 5 17.53 -15.20 6.59
CA THR A 5 16.58 -16.19 7.13
C THR A 5 16.84 -17.56 6.53
N PHE A 6 16.60 -18.64 7.32
CA PHE A 6 16.94 -20.01 6.93
C PHE A 6 15.87 -21.04 7.31
N ALA A 7 14.80 -20.64 7.99
CA ALA A 7 13.72 -21.55 8.36
C ALA A 7 13.02 -22.10 7.10
N PRO A 8 12.56 -23.37 7.09
CA PRO A 8 11.91 -23.99 5.91
C PRO A 8 10.45 -23.53 5.74
N ARG A 9 10.27 -22.22 5.64
CA ARG A 9 8.99 -21.54 5.41
C ARG A 9 9.22 -20.26 4.61
N ASN A 10 8.18 -19.70 4.04
CA ASN A 10 8.28 -18.43 3.37
C ASN A 10 8.31 -17.26 4.36
N HIS A 11 9.13 -16.28 4.05
CA HIS A 11 9.24 -15.00 4.76
C HIS A 11 8.87 -13.92 3.77
N LEU A 12 7.79 -13.16 4.06
CA LEU A 12 7.25 -12.17 3.13
C LEU A 12 7.47 -10.76 3.64
N LEU A 13 8.11 -9.94 2.81
CA LEU A 13 8.20 -8.49 3.01
C LEU A 13 6.99 -7.80 2.41
N THR A 14 6.48 -6.80 3.09
CA THR A 14 5.61 -5.81 2.46
C THR A 14 6.44 -4.94 1.51
N ASN A 15 5.82 -4.36 0.51
CA ASN A 15 6.48 -3.60 -0.55
C ASN A 15 7.19 -2.31 -0.08
N THR A 16 7.04 -1.89 1.18
CA THR A 16 7.65 -0.70 1.79
C THR A 16 7.64 -0.77 3.31
N ASN A 17 8.43 0.08 3.96
CA ASN A 17 8.46 0.28 5.43
C ASN A 17 8.60 -1.01 6.22
N THR A 18 9.52 -1.88 5.82
CA THR A 18 9.76 -3.18 6.48
C THR A 18 10.98 -3.18 7.41
N TRP A 19 11.67 -2.07 7.51
CA TRP A 19 12.82 -1.90 8.40
C TRP A 19 12.44 -1.17 9.68
N THR A 20 13.06 -1.53 10.80
CA THR A 20 13.01 -0.71 12.01
C THR A 20 13.77 0.62 11.80
N PRO A 21 13.40 1.70 12.52
CA PRO A 21 14.03 3.01 12.34
C PRO A 21 15.54 3.05 12.53
N ASP A 22 16.09 2.13 13.33
CA ASP A 22 17.52 1.97 13.58
C ASP A 22 18.25 1.13 12.51
N SER A 23 17.53 0.68 11.47
CA SER A 23 18.04 -0.17 10.38
C SER A 23 18.63 -1.52 10.84
N GLN A 24 18.33 -1.98 12.07
CA GLN A 24 18.91 -3.22 12.64
C GLN A 24 18.05 -4.46 12.37
N TRP A 25 16.73 -4.25 12.19
CA TRP A 25 15.79 -5.35 12.03
C TRP A 25 14.95 -5.20 10.76
N LEU A 26 14.71 -6.32 10.12
CA LEU A 26 13.79 -6.45 8.99
C LEU A 26 12.53 -7.18 9.46
N VAL A 27 11.35 -6.59 9.23
CA VAL A 27 10.06 -7.09 9.70
C VAL A 27 9.33 -7.80 8.57
N PHE A 28 8.74 -8.95 8.85
CA PHE A 28 8.12 -9.81 7.85
C PHE A 28 6.94 -10.60 8.42
N ASP A 29 6.17 -11.22 7.54
CA ASP A 29 5.17 -12.23 7.88
C ASP A 29 5.49 -13.59 7.23
N VAL A 30 4.78 -14.63 7.65
CA VAL A 30 5.10 -16.03 7.28
C VAL A 30 4.02 -16.69 6.41
N ARG A 31 3.29 -15.94 5.64
CA ARG A 31 2.27 -16.47 4.72
C ARG A 31 2.94 -17.37 3.66
N PRO A 32 2.25 -18.43 3.16
CA PRO A 32 2.80 -19.30 2.12
C PRO A 32 3.10 -18.58 0.79
N SER A 33 2.34 -17.52 0.48
CA SER A 33 2.55 -16.67 -0.71
C SER A 33 1.90 -15.30 -0.51
N GLY A 34 2.20 -14.35 -1.38
CA GLY A 34 1.55 -13.03 -1.39
C GLY A 34 0.03 -13.11 -1.64
N ALA A 35 -0.44 -14.14 -2.33
CA ALA A 35 -1.86 -14.36 -2.62
C ALA A 35 -2.63 -15.07 -1.50
N SER A 36 -1.94 -15.75 -0.56
CA SER A 36 -2.57 -16.45 0.57
C SER A 36 -2.62 -15.54 1.80
N PHE A 37 -3.58 -15.81 2.70
CA PHE A 37 -3.67 -15.10 3.97
C PHE A 37 -3.92 -16.10 5.12
N THR A 38 -2.92 -16.94 5.38
CA THR A 38 -2.94 -18.00 6.40
C THR A 38 -1.79 -17.88 7.40
N GLY A 39 -1.07 -16.75 7.43
CA GLY A 39 0.00 -16.49 8.39
C GLY A 39 -0.56 -16.27 9.80
N GLU A 40 0.16 -16.74 10.81
CA GLU A 40 -0.25 -16.62 12.22
C GLU A 40 0.63 -15.65 13.00
N THR A 41 1.79 -15.27 12.45
CA THR A 41 2.77 -14.44 13.16
C THR A 41 3.26 -13.27 12.31
N ILE A 42 3.54 -12.17 13.00
CA ILE A 42 4.39 -11.07 12.55
C ILE A 42 5.72 -11.23 13.27
N GLU A 43 6.81 -11.20 12.52
CA GLU A 43 8.14 -11.48 13.01
C GLU A 43 9.15 -10.44 12.52
N ARG A 44 10.32 -10.41 13.17
CA ARG A 44 11.47 -9.62 12.71
C ARG A 44 12.76 -10.43 12.81
N VAL A 45 13.71 -10.12 11.96
CA VAL A 45 15.07 -10.72 11.98
C VAL A 45 16.11 -9.62 12.11
N ASN A 46 17.06 -9.80 13.03
CA ASN A 46 18.22 -8.92 13.13
C ASN A 46 19.21 -9.22 11.99
N ILE A 47 19.56 -8.20 11.22
CA ILE A 47 20.38 -8.37 10.00
C ILE A 47 21.84 -8.76 10.29
N HIS A 48 22.34 -8.49 11.47
CA HIS A 48 23.72 -8.78 11.88
C HIS A 48 23.83 -10.15 12.54
N THR A 49 22.96 -10.46 13.50
CA THR A 49 22.99 -11.70 14.28
C THR A 49 22.21 -12.85 13.67
N GLY A 50 21.18 -12.56 12.84
CA GLY A 50 20.23 -13.54 12.32
C GLY A 50 19.19 -13.98 13.37
N GLU A 51 19.14 -13.34 14.54
CA GLU A 51 18.14 -13.59 15.57
C GLU A 51 16.75 -13.26 15.05
N VAL A 52 15.77 -14.15 15.29
CA VAL A 52 14.38 -13.97 14.89
C VAL A 52 13.49 -13.82 16.12
N GLU A 53 12.67 -12.78 16.14
CA GLU A 53 11.71 -12.50 17.22
C GLU A 53 10.28 -12.46 16.70
N VAL A 54 9.34 -12.98 17.48
CA VAL A 54 7.90 -12.84 17.20
C VAL A 54 7.38 -11.55 17.83
N ILE A 55 6.91 -10.63 16.99
CA ILE A 55 6.32 -9.35 17.40
C ILE A 55 4.85 -9.55 17.83
N TYR A 56 4.11 -10.34 17.05
CA TYR A 56 2.70 -10.60 17.28
C TYR A 56 2.33 -12.02 16.85
N ARG A 57 1.43 -12.64 17.61
CA ARG A 57 0.83 -13.93 17.28
C ARG A 57 -0.68 -13.81 17.29
N ALA A 58 -1.29 -14.16 16.18
CA ALA A 58 -2.75 -14.25 16.08
C ALA A 58 -3.30 -15.38 16.95
N SER A 59 -4.53 -15.27 17.35
CA SER A 59 -5.25 -16.26 18.16
C SER A 59 -6.65 -16.49 17.60
N GLN A 60 -7.36 -17.48 18.17
CA GLN A 60 -8.76 -17.75 17.84
C GLN A 60 -9.03 -17.99 16.33
N GLY A 61 -8.07 -18.62 15.64
CA GLY A 61 -8.19 -18.92 14.20
C GLY A 61 -8.02 -17.71 13.27
N ALA A 62 -7.65 -16.56 13.81
CA ALA A 62 -7.35 -15.39 12.99
C ALA A 62 -6.00 -15.55 12.29
N HIS A 63 -5.85 -14.88 11.15
CA HIS A 63 -4.62 -14.79 10.38
C HIS A 63 -4.13 -13.35 10.29
N VAL A 64 -2.81 -13.17 10.15
CA VAL A 64 -2.15 -11.86 10.08
C VAL A 64 -1.11 -11.82 8.97
N GLY A 65 -0.79 -10.62 8.48
CA GLY A 65 0.24 -10.43 7.47
C GLY A 65 0.30 -9.00 6.94
N VAL A 66 1.18 -8.76 5.99
CA VAL A 66 1.36 -7.44 5.33
C VAL A 66 1.72 -6.36 6.34
N VAL A 67 2.78 -6.60 7.09
CA VAL A 67 3.24 -5.69 8.14
C VAL A 67 4.07 -4.55 7.58
N THR A 68 3.88 -3.35 8.13
CA THR A 68 4.76 -2.20 7.95
C THR A 68 5.16 -1.59 9.30
N VAL A 69 6.27 -0.88 9.31
CA VAL A 69 6.89 -0.30 10.50
C VAL A 69 6.68 1.21 10.50
N HIS A 70 6.43 1.78 11.67
CA HIS A 70 6.39 3.22 11.86
C HIS A 70 7.79 3.83 11.65
N PRO A 71 7.91 4.98 10.92
CA PRO A 71 9.21 5.51 10.51
C PRO A 71 10.12 5.99 11.64
N LYS A 72 9.60 6.17 12.86
CA LYS A 72 10.35 6.78 13.98
C LYS A 72 10.32 5.97 15.29
N SER A 73 9.59 4.85 15.34
CA SER A 73 9.44 4.04 16.56
C SER A 73 9.20 2.57 16.24
N GLU A 74 9.38 1.70 17.22
CA GLU A 74 9.03 0.28 17.14
C GLU A 74 7.50 0.08 17.29
N LYS A 75 6.75 0.66 16.37
CA LYS A 75 5.32 0.48 16.21
C LYS A 75 5.07 -0.17 14.85
N TYR A 76 4.21 -1.15 14.82
CA TYR A 76 3.92 -1.97 13.66
C TYR A 76 2.45 -1.87 13.33
N VAL A 77 2.10 -1.86 12.05
CA VAL A 77 0.73 -1.99 11.59
C VAL A 77 0.63 -3.12 10.57
N PHE A 78 -0.39 -3.94 10.67
CA PHE A 78 -0.58 -5.11 9.81
C PHE A 78 -2.05 -5.44 9.62
N ILE A 79 -2.34 -6.25 8.62
CA ILE A 79 -3.69 -6.81 8.39
C ILE A 79 -3.95 -7.90 9.41
N HIS A 80 -5.13 -7.85 10.01
CA HIS A 80 -5.66 -8.90 10.88
C HIS A 80 -6.99 -9.41 10.32
N GLY A 81 -7.10 -10.70 10.14
CA GLY A 81 -8.35 -11.37 9.79
C GLY A 81 -9.30 -11.49 10.99
N PRO A 82 -10.52 -11.94 10.77
CA PRO A 82 -11.48 -12.12 11.85
C PRO A 82 -11.06 -13.25 12.80
N GLU A 83 -11.28 -13.05 14.11
CA GLU A 83 -11.24 -14.12 15.10
C GLU A 83 -12.49 -14.99 14.99
N ASN A 84 -12.35 -16.28 15.38
CA ASN A 84 -13.43 -17.27 15.29
C ASN A 84 -14.14 -17.20 13.93
N PRO A 85 -13.40 -17.37 12.81
CA PRO A 85 -13.99 -17.34 11.49
C PRO A 85 -15.01 -18.49 11.33
N ASP A 86 -16.09 -18.24 10.61
CA ASP A 86 -17.12 -19.19 10.29
C ASP A 86 -17.53 -19.12 8.80
N GLU A 87 -18.52 -19.88 8.39
CA GLU A 87 -18.97 -19.92 6.99
C GLU A 87 -19.50 -18.57 6.49
N THR A 88 -20.03 -17.73 7.38
CA THR A 88 -20.61 -16.42 7.05
C THR A 88 -19.62 -15.27 7.22
N TRP A 89 -18.59 -15.46 8.03
CA TRP A 89 -17.59 -14.42 8.33
C TRP A 89 -16.19 -15.00 8.44
N HIS A 90 -15.58 -15.22 7.33
CA HIS A 90 -14.18 -15.64 7.20
C HIS A 90 -13.33 -14.51 6.64
N TYR A 91 -12.02 -14.74 6.46
CA TYR A 91 -11.15 -13.77 5.82
C TYR A 91 -11.62 -13.49 4.39
N ASP A 92 -11.92 -12.22 4.12
CA ASP A 92 -12.19 -11.69 2.78
C ASP A 92 -11.76 -10.23 2.71
N PHE A 93 -11.77 -9.63 1.51
CA PHE A 93 -11.34 -8.26 1.28
C PHE A 93 -12.11 -7.24 2.12
N HIS A 94 -13.38 -7.49 2.41
CA HIS A 94 -14.27 -6.64 3.19
C HIS A 94 -14.41 -7.05 4.68
N HIS A 95 -13.67 -8.07 5.17
CA HIS A 95 -13.73 -8.57 6.55
C HIS A 95 -12.44 -8.37 7.36
N ARG A 96 -11.41 -7.82 6.79
CA ARG A 96 -10.09 -7.60 7.45
C ARG A 96 -9.98 -6.22 8.10
N ARG A 97 -9.04 -6.05 9.03
CA ARG A 97 -8.81 -4.77 9.71
C ARG A 97 -7.32 -4.48 9.87
N GLY A 98 -7.00 -3.22 10.12
CA GLY A 98 -5.69 -2.81 10.60
C GLY A 98 -5.54 -3.03 12.10
N VAL A 99 -4.42 -3.60 12.51
CA VAL A 99 -4.03 -3.71 13.91
C VAL A 99 -2.68 -3.03 14.10
N ILE A 100 -2.59 -2.17 15.12
CA ILE A 100 -1.32 -1.56 15.57
C ILE A 100 -0.79 -2.35 16.76
N ALA A 101 0.49 -2.73 16.70
CA ALA A 101 1.25 -3.34 17.82
C ALA A 101 2.39 -2.41 18.26
N GLU A 102 2.48 -2.16 19.56
CA GLU A 102 3.50 -1.33 20.19
C GLU A 102 3.74 -1.79 21.65
N GLY A 103 5.00 -2.00 22.04
CA GLY A 103 5.35 -2.38 23.40
C GLY A 103 4.68 -3.66 23.90
N GLY A 104 4.48 -4.65 23.03
CA GLY A 104 3.82 -5.93 23.37
C GLY A 104 2.28 -5.85 23.49
N LYS A 105 1.69 -4.71 23.15
CA LYS A 105 0.22 -4.52 23.13
C LYS A 105 -0.24 -4.34 21.69
N ALA A 106 -1.44 -4.84 21.37
CA ALA A 106 -2.07 -4.67 20.08
C ALA A 106 -3.48 -4.06 20.24
N SER A 107 -3.87 -3.21 19.30
CA SER A 107 -5.19 -2.57 19.25
C SER A 107 -5.65 -2.39 17.82
N ASN A 108 -6.98 -2.30 17.61
CA ASN A 108 -7.54 -2.00 16.31
C ASN A 108 -7.12 -0.57 15.87
N LEU A 109 -6.60 -0.44 14.65
CA LEU A 109 -6.37 0.84 14.01
C LEU A 109 -7.71 1.48 13.65
N ASP A 110 -8.49 0.79 12.83
CA ASP A 110 -9.82 1.17 12.38
C ASP A 110 -10.93 0.57 13.25
N ALA A 111 -12.04 1.28 13.34
CA ALA A 111 -13.29 0.76 13.88
C ALA A 111 -14.14 0.17 12.74
N MET A 112 -14.98 -0.83 13.04
CA MET A 112 -15.94 -1.39 12.10
C MET A 112 -17.37 -1.25 12.64
N ASP A 113 -18.24 -0.65 11.82
CA ASP A 113 -19.66 -0.48 12.08
C ASP A 113 -20.45 -0.80 10.80
N ILE A 114 -21.11 -1.95 10.77
CA ILE A 114 -21.85 -2.47 9.62
C ILE A 114 -23.37 -2.37 9.77
N THR A 115 -23.84 -1.78 10.88
CA THR A 115 -25.27 -1.64 11.20
C THR A 115 -25.66 -0.17 11.22
N ALA A 116 -26.65 0.21 10.43
CA ALA A 116 -27.15 1.59 10.40
C ALA A 116 -27.84 2.00 11.72
N PRO A 117 -27.71 3.26 12.16
CA PRO A 117 -26.96 4.36 11.55
C PRO A 117 -25.46 4.22 11.81
N TYR A 118 -24.67 4.34 10.72
CA TYR A 118 -23.21 4.11 10.78
C TYR A 118 -22.48 5.19 11.54
N THR A 119 -21.51 4.81 12.35
CA THR A 119 -20.66 5.71 13.15
C THR A 119 -19.68 6.47 12.26
N PRO A 120 -19.68 7.80 12.21
CA PRO A 120 -18.67 8.56 11.50
C PRO A 120 -17.25 8.26 12.00
N GLY A 121 -16.31 8.08 11.06
CA GLY A 121 -14.94 7.71 11.38
C GLY A 121 -14.70 6.20 11.54
N ALA A 122 -15.76 5.38 11.61
CA ALA A 122 -15.68 3.93 11.48
C ALA A 122 -15.74 3.51 10.00
N LEU A 123 -15.11 2.39 9.67
CA LEU A 123 -15.27 1.72 8.39
C LEU A 123 -16.47 0.76 8.44
N ARG A 124 -16.98 0.37 7.29
CA ARG A 124 -18.06 -0.63 7.15
C ARG A 124 -17.57 -1.88 6.43
N GLY A 125 -16.27 -2.11 6.43
CA GLY A 125 -15.62 -3.17 5.68
C GLY A 125 -14.14 -3.24 5.95
N GLY A 126 -13.39 -3.88 5.04
CA GLY A 126 -12.00 -4.25 5.25
C GLY A 126 -10.98 -3.22 4.79
N SER A 127 -9.94 -3.01 5.60
CA SER A 127 -8.76 -2.22 5.28
C SER A 127 -7.55 -3.11 4.95
N HIS A 128 -6.61 -2.63 4.10
CA HIS A 128 -5.57 -3.47 3.52
C HIS A 128 -4.32 -2.67 3.13
N VAL A 129 -3.13 -3.24 3.34
CA VAL A 129 -1.82 -2.62 3.11
C VAL A 129 -1.72 -1.27 3.81
N HIS A 130 -1.57 -1.33 5.12
CA HIS A 130 -1.48 -0.16 5.98
C HIS A 130 -0.06 0.40 5.91
N VAL A 131 0.09 1.69 5.57
CA VAL A 131 1.40 2.35 5.47
C VAL A 131 1.38 3.67 6.21
N PHE A 132 2.29 3.83 7.19
CA PHE A 132 2.46 5.09 7.90
C PHE A 132 2.91 6.22 6.96
N SER A 133 2.43 7.43 7.20
CA SER A 133 2.95 8.65 6.60
C SER A 133 4.42 8.87 7.00
N PRO A 134 5.22 9.65 6.24
CA PRO A 134 6.63 9.88 6.56
C PRO A 134 6.88 10.45 7.97
N ASN A 135 5.94 11.22 8.51
CA ASN A 135 6.03 11.70 9.90
C ASN A 135 5.49 10.68 10.94
N GLY A 136 4.83 9.60 10.51
CA GLY A 136 4.27 8.55 11.35
C GLY A 136 2.88 8.82 11.93
N GLU A 137 2.28 9.98 11.66
CA GLU A 137 1.02 10.39 12.32
C GLU A 137 -0.24 9.74 11.73
N ARG A 138 -0.20 9.39 10.43
CA ARG A 138 -1.35 8.86 9.70
C ARG A 138 -1.00 7.52 9.06
N VAL A 139 -2.03 6.75 8.72
CA VAL A 139 -1.86 5.45 8.05
C VAL A 139 -2.77 5.41 6.82
N SER A 140 -2.20 5.20 5.62
CA SER A 140 -2.97 4.94 4.42
C SER A 140 -3.39 3.48 4.33
N PHE A 141 -4.45 3.20 3.60
CA PHE A 141 -4.91 1.85 3.31
C PHE A 141 -5.79 1.82 2.05
N THR A 142 -5.93 0.66 1.42
CA THR A 142 -7.02 0.39 0.49
C THR A 142 -8.20 -0.22 1.23
N TYR A 143 -9.39 -0.06 0.70
CA TYR A 143 -10.66 -0.39 1.35
C TYR A 143 -11.62 -1.14 0.44
N ASN A 144 -12.34 -2.11 0.99
CA ASN A 144 -13.48 -2.79 0.40
C ASN A 144 -14.65 -2.76 1.39
N ASP A 145 -15.88 -2.51 0.91
CA ASP A 145 -17.06 -2.22 1.73
C ASP A 145 -17.95 -3.46 1.89
N HIS A 146 -18.15 -3.92 3.13
CA HIS A 146 -19.01 -5.06 3.41
C HIS A 146 -20.48 -4.77 3.11
N VAL A 147 -20.97 -3.57 3.44
CA VAL A 147 -22.40 -3.21 3.24
C VAL A 147 -22.74 -3.19 1.76
N MET A 148 -21.86 -2.64 0.92
CA MET A 148 -22.04 -2.65 -0.52
C MET A 148 -21.89 -4.06 -1.10
N HIS A 149 -20.96 -4.87 -0.57
CA HIS A 149 -20.78 -6.26 -0.99
C HIS A 149 -22.04 -7.10 -0.76
N GLU A 150 -22.67 -6.97 0.42
CA GLU A 150 -23.92 -7.67 0.74
C GLU A 150 -25.10 -7.18 -0.12
N LEU A 151 -25.11 -5.91 -0.51
CA LEU A 151 -26.12 -5.37 -1.42
C LEU A 151 -25.95 -5.92 -2.86
N ASP A 152 -24.76 -5.82 -3.41
CA ASP A 152 -24.33 -6.38 -4.70
C ASP A 152 -22.78 -6.37 -4.71
N PRO A 153 -22.11 -7.53 -4.86
CA PRO A 153 -20.66 -7.60 -4.91
C PRO A 153 -20.02 -6.69 -5.97
N ALA A 154 -20.73 -6.33 -7.04
CA ALA A 154 -20.26 -5.39 -8.05
C ALA A 154 -20.19 -3.94 -7.56
N LEU A 155 -20.80 -3.61 -6.43
CA LEU A 155 -20.77 -2.30 -5.78
C LEU A 155 -19.67 -2.17 -4.72
N ASP A 156 -19.01 -3.26 -4.34
CA ASP A 156 -17.84 -3.25 -3.46
C ASP A 156 -16.61 -2.76 -4.24
N LEU A 157 -16.62 -1.49 -4.61
CA LEU A 157 -15.55 -0.85 -5.36
C LEU A 157 -14.38 -0.52 -4.43
N ARG A 158 -13.16 -0.94 -4.83
CA ARG A 158 -11.95 -0.63 -4.05
C ARG A 158 -11.68 0.86 -4.05
N ASN A 159 -11.42 1.39 -2.85
CA ASN A 159 -11.09 2.77 -2.59
C ASN A 159 -9.79 2.91 -1.79
N VAL A 160 -9.24 4.11 -1.75
CA VAL A 160 -8.14 4.50 -0.88
C VAL A 160 -8.68 5.29 0.31
N GLY A 161 -8.18 4.97 1.50
CA GLY A 161 -8.54 5.63 2.74
C GLY A 161 -7.34 6.00 3.59
N VAL A 162 -7.60 6.78 4.63
CA VAL A 162 -6.61 7.21 5.62
C VAL A 162 -7.19 7.11 7.02
N ALA A 163 -6.42 6.54 7.93
CA ALA A 163 -6.62 6.58 9.37
C ALA A 163 -5.83 7.75 9.97
N ALA A 164 -6.51 8.70 10.58
CA ALA A 164 -5.94 9.89 11.21
C ALA A 164 -6.05 9.81 12.75
N PRO A 165 -5.12 10.42 13.51
CA PRO A 165 -5.05 10.29 14.97
C PRO A 165 -6.10 11.14 15.72
N PHE A 166 -7.32 11.23 15.18
CA PHE A 166 -8.45 11.98 15.74
C PHE A 166 -9.51 11.07 16.39
N GLY A 167 -9.08 9.89 16.82
CA GLY A 167 -9.88 8.93 17.58
C GLY A 167 -9.70 9.05 19.10
N PRO A 168 -10.18 8.09 19.88
CA PRO A 168 -10.77 6.83 19.42
C PRO A 168 -12.14 6.97 18.78
N VAL A 169 -12.51 6.02 17.93
CA VAL A 169 -13.86 5.88 17.38
C VAL A 169 -14.55 4.74 18.12
N ASN A 170 -15.57 5.09 18.88
CA ASN A 170 -16.34 4.13 19.68
C ASN A 170 -17.60 3.72 18.94
N VAL A 171 -17.73 2.44 18.63
CA VAL A 171 -18.88 1.85 17.98
C VAL A 171 -19.79 1.23 19.04
N GLN A 172 -21.08 1.59 19.00
CA GLN A 172 -22.10 0.92 19.81
C GLN A 172 -22.44 -0.41 19.16
N LYS A 173 -21.83 -1.47 19.65
CA LYS A 173 -21.90 -2.80 19.07
C LYS A 173 -23.35 -3.30 18.96
N GLN A 174 -23.84 -3.45 17.74
CA GLN A 174 -25.14 -4.03 17.37
C GLN A 174 -24.99 -5.38 16.68
N HIS A 175 -23.82 -5.62 16.05
CA HIS A 175 -23.47 -6.88 15.40
C HIS A 175 -22.22 -7.51 16.05
N PRO A 176 -22.11 -8.85 16.14
CA PRO A 176 -20.95 -9.52 16.77
C PRO A 176 -19.60 -9.15 16.17
N ARG A 177 -19.55 -8.76 14.91
CA ARG A 177 -18.34 -8.43 14.15
C ARG A 177 -17.94 -6.95 14.23
N GLU A 178 -18.74 -6.11 14.87
CA GLU A 178 -18.42 -4.69 15.09
C GLU A 178 -17.43 -4.50 16.23
N TYR A 179 -16.58 -3.47 16.10
CA TYR A 179 -15.55 -3.12 17.09
C TYR A 179 -15.16 -1.65 16.99
N SER A 180 -14.64 -1.10 18.09
CA SER A 180 -14.08 0.23 18.18
C SER A 180 -12.62 0.24 17.72
N GLY A 181 -12.13 1.40 17.26
CA GLY A 181 -10.76 1.59 16.77
C GLY A 181 -10.10 2.83 17.36
N SER A 182 -8.79 2.93 17.23
CA SER A 182 -7.98 4.01 17.79
C SER A 182 -7.93 5.27 16.91
N HIS A 183 -8.22 5.16 15.62
CA HIS A 183 -8.11 6.22 14.64
C HIS A 183 -9.45 6.56 13.97
N TRP A 184 -9.55 7.81 13.54
CA TRP A 184 -10.63 8.28 12.67
C TRP A 184 -10.30 7.94 11.23
N CYS A 185 -11.14 7.12 10.59
CA CYS A 185 -10.93 6.65 9.23
C CYS A 185 -11.89 7.34 8.25
N VAL A 186 -11.36 7.72 7.08
CA VAL A 186 -12.15 8.25 5.97
C VAL A 186 -11.64 7.70 4.65
N LEU A 187 -12.51 7.56 3.66
CA LEU A 187 -12.09 7.37 2.27
C LEU A 187 -11.66 8.73 1.71
N VAL A 188 -10.63 8.73 0.87
CA VAL A 188 -10.10 9.93 0.21
C VAL A 188 -10.18 9.84 -1.31
N SER A 189 -10.53 8.68 -1.86
CA SER A 189 -10.88 8.48 -3.25
C SER A 189 -12.39 8.34 -3.43
N LYS A 190 -12.88 8.60 -4.64
CA LYS A 190 -14.27 8.42 -5.04
C LYS A 190 -14.34 7.53 -6.27
N THR A 191 -15.09 6.45 -6.19
CA THR A 191 -15.30 5.49 -7.28
C THR A 191 -16.77 5.43 -7.69
N THR A 192 -17.01 5.00 -8.92
CA THR A 192 -18.36 4.75 -9.46
C THR A 192 -18.36 3.42 -10.22
N PRO A 193 -19.45 2.62 -10.16
CA PRO A 193 -19.53 1.37 -10.90
C PRO A 193 -19.59 1.56 -12.42
N THR A 194 -19.95 2.76 -12.87
CA THR A 194 -20.11 3.10 -14.29
C THR A 194 -19.37 4.39 -14.63
N PRO A 195 -18.01 4.37 -14.68
CA PRO A 195 -17.24 5.55 -15.08
C PRO A 195 -17.63 6.01 -16.48
N GLN A 196 -17.76 7.31 -16.65
CA GLN A 196 -18.05 7.89 -17.97
C GLN A 196 -16.79 7.81 -18.85
N PRO A 197 -16.87 7.22 -20.07
CA PRO A 197 -15.73 7.18 -20.98
C PRO A 197 -15.14 8.56 -21.28
N GLY A 198 -13.81 8.66 -21.20
CA GLY A 198 -13.08 9.91 -21.45
C GLY A 198 -13.12 10.92 -20.30
N SER A 199 -13.75 10.59 -19.18
CA SER A 199 -13.74 11.41 -17.96
C SER A 199 -12.64 10.99 -16.99
N ASP A 200 -12.55 11.69 -15.84
CA ASP A 200 -11.65 11.35 -14.73
C ASP A 200 -12.33 10.45 -13.68
N GLU A 201 -13.53 9.95 -13.97
CA GLU A 201 -14.18 8.98 -13.12
C GLU A 201 -13.45 7.63 -13.15
N ILE A 202 -13.40 6.96 -12.00
CA ILE A 202 -12.74 5.67 -11.82
C ILE A 202 -13.68 4.66 -11.16
N ASN A 203 -13.53 3.38 -11.49
CA ASN A 203 -14.24 2.31 -10.81
C ASN A 203 -13.39 1.59 -9.75
N ARG A 204 -12.11 1.93 -9.63
CA ARG A 204 -11.18 1.35 -8.67
C ARG A 204 -10.04 2.30 -8.37
N ALA A 205 -9.67 2.44 -7.08
CA ALA A 205 -8.49 3.14 -6.60
C ALA A 205 -7.63 2.17 -5.78
N TYR A 206 -6.32 2.11 -6.05
CA TYR A 206 -5.45 1.11 -5.46
C TYR A 206 -3.96 1.50 -5.55
N GLU A 207 -3.09 0.75 -4.86
CA GLU A 207 -1.63 0.83 -4.86
C GLU A 207 -1.12 2.24 -4.54
N GLU A 208 -1.67 2.81 -3.47
CA GLU A 208 -1.37 4.17 -3.03
C GLU A 208 0.04 4.31 -2.45
N GLY A 209 0.56 5.53 -2.51
CA GLY A 209 1.82 5.96 -1.89
C GLY A 209 1.72 7.38 -1.36
N TRP A 210 2.37 7.63 -0.23
CA TRP A 210 2.44 8.95 0.38
C TRP A 210 3.23 9.93 -0.49
N VAL A 211 2.72 11.16 -0.60
CA VAL A 211 3.40 12.32 -1.19
C VAL A 211 3.60 13.36 -0.09
N GLY A 212 4.79 13.36 0.52
CA GLY A 212 5.00 14.05 1.79
C GLY A 212 4.03 13.53 2.87
N ASN A 213 3.59 14.40 3.77
CA ASN A 213 2.68 14.02 4.87
C ASN A 213 1.21 14.37 4.62
N HIS A 214 0.89 15.06 3.51
CA HIS A 214 -0.40 15.69 3.30
C HIS A 214 -1.09 15.34 1.98
N ALA A 215 -0.53 14.41 1.22
CA ALA A 215 -1.14 13.92 -0.01
C ALA A 215 -0.88 12.43 -0.21
N LEU A 216 -1.74 11.80 -1.00
CA LEU A 216 -1.58 10.43 -1.49
C LEU A 216 -1.68 10.41 -3.02
N ALA A 217 -0.77 9.69 -3.67
CA ALA A 217 -0.92 9.29 -5.04
C ALA A 217 -1.41 7.84 -5.10
N PHE A 218 -2.16 7.48 -6.13
CA PHE A 218 -2.69 6.14 -6.31
C PHE A 218 -3.01 5.84 -7.77
N ILE A 219 -3.20 4.58 -8.11
CA ILE A 219 -3.63 4.16 -9.44
C ILE A 219 -5.17 4.12 -9.46
N GLY A 220 -5.76 4.75 -10.47
CA GLY A 220 -7.20 4.75 -10.70
C GLY A 220 -7.55 4.16 -12.07
N ASP A 221 -8.50 3.21 -12.12
CA ASP A 221 -8.97 2.62 -13.37
C ASP A 221 -10.00 3.54 -14.05
N THR A 222 -9.56 4.28 -15.08
CA THR A 222 -10.41 5.13 -15.94
C THR A 222 -10.89 4.37 -17.17
N LEU A 223 -11.80 4.98 -17.93
CA LEU A 223 -12.15 4.53 -19.27
C LEU A 223 -11.64 5.53 -20.34
N SER A 224 -11.00 5.03 -21.38
CA SER A 224 -10.66 5.81 -22.57
C SER A 224 -11.94 6.36 -23.24
N PRO A 225 -11.86 7.34 -24.16
CA PRO A 225 -13.02 7.77 -24.94
C PRO A 225 -13.71 6.64 -25.72
N LYS A 226 -13.03 5.53 -25.94
CA LYS A 226 -13.58 4.32 -26.58
C LYS A 226 -14.17 3.30 -25.61
N GLY A 227 -14.13 3.58 -24.29
CA GLY A 227 -14.61 2.68 -23.24
C GLY A 227 -13.62 1.59 -22.83
N GLU A 228 -12.36 1.68 -23.24
CA GLU A 228 -11.31 0.74 -22.84
C GLU A 228 -10.74 1.13 -21.47
N LYS A 229 -10.49 0.16 -20.61
CA LYS A 229 -9.89 0.40 -19.30
C LYS A 229 -8.45 0.90 -19.42
N VAL A 230 -8.15 2.01 -18.77
CA VAL A 230 -6.81 2.62 -18.70
C VAL A 230 -6.48 2.99 -17.26
N PRO A 231 -5.55 2.26 -16.60
CA PRO A 231 -5.05 2.64 -15.28
C PRO A 231 -4.22 3.93 -15.38
N GLU A 232 -4.58 4.93 -14.60
CA GLU A 232 -3.91 6.24 -14.61
C GLU A 232 -3.51 6.65 -13.20
N LEU A 233 -2.52 7.53 -13.11
CA LEU A 233 -2.06 8.08 -11.84
C LEU A 233 -2.98 9.20 -11.37
N PHE A 234 -3.38 9.14 -10.11
CA PHE A 234 -4.14 10.17 -9.42
C PHE A 234 -3.40 10.68 -8.19
N ILE A 235 -3.75 11.87 -7.74
CA ILE A 235 -3.33 12.44 -6.47
C ILE A 235 -4.52 13.04 -5.74
N VAL A 236 -4.47 13.00 -4.41
CA VAL A 236 -5.43 13.65 -3.52
C VAL A 236 -4.70 14.37 -2.40
N GLU A 237 -5.07 15.61 -2.15
CA GLU A 237 -4.61 16.38 -1.00
C GLU A 237 -5.51 16.13 0.21
N LEU A 238 -4.90 15.99 1.38
CA LEU A 238 -5.59 15.63 2.61
C LEU A 238 -5.93 16.88 3.43
N PRO A 239 -7.02 16.86 4.24
CA PRO A 239 -7.35 17.95 5.14
C PRO A 239 -6.19 18.25 6.10
N GLN A 240 -6.02 19.53 6.44
CA GLN A 240 -4.91 20.00 7.27
C GLN A 240 -5.17 19.85 8.77
N ASP A 241 -6.44 19.90 9.19
CA ASP A 241 -6.85 19.87 10.59
C ASP A 241 -8.00 18.88 10.86
N GLU A 242 -8.24 18.59 12.12
CA GLU A 242 -9.28 17.66 12.56
C GLU A 242 -10.68 18.06 12.07
N ALA A 243 -10.99 19.34 12.02
CA ALA A 243 -12.29 19.84 11.56
C ALA A 243 -12.51 19.49 10.09
N GLY A 244 -11.50 19.63 9.25
CA GLY A 244 -11.53 19.23 7.84
C GLY A 244 -11.70 17.72 7.66
N TRP A 245 -11.04 16.90 8.49
CA TRP A 245 -11.19 15.44 8.47
C TRP A 245 -12.59 14.96 8.85
N LYS A 246 -13.29 15.72 9.71
CA LYS A 246 -14.64 15.42 10.20
C LYS A 246 -15.76 16.11 9.43
N ALA A 247 -15.43 16.97 8.47
CA ALA A 247 -16.41 17.71 7.69
C ALA A 247 -16.99 16.84 6.55
N ALA A 248 -18.27 16.49 6.64
CA ALA A 248 -18.96 15.85 5.53
C ALA A 248 -19.15 16.85 4.37
N GLY A 249 -19.01 16.34 3.13
CA GLY A 249 -19.36 17.04 1.89
C GLY A 249 -20.86 16.91 1.57
N ASP A 250 -21.16 16.66 0.29
CA ASP A 250 -22.54 16.48 -0.19
C ASP A 250 -23.13 15.10 0.18
N ALA A 251 -22.26 14.17 0.61
CA ALA A 251 -22.64 12.83 1.04
C ALA A 251 -22.00 12.48 2.39
N PRO A 252 -22.59 11.53 3.15
CA PRO A 252 -22.07 11.15 4.45
C PRO A 252 -20.68 10.51 4.39
N LEU A 253 -19.79 10.87 5.34
CA LEU A 253 -18.47 10.22 5.50
C LEU A 253 -18.57 8.72 5.74
N SER A 254 -19.63 8.25 6.41
CA SER A 254 -19.89 6.85 6.71
C SER A 254 -20.71 6.14 5.63
N GLY A 255 -21.08 6.83 4.54
CA GLY A 255 -21.97 6.27 3.52
C GLY A 255 -23.42 6.07 4.00
N THR A 256 -24.20 5.37 3.18
CA THR A 256 -25.58 4.95 3.50
C THR A 256 -25.73 3.46 3.22
N GLU A 257 -26.91 2.90 3.42
CA GLU A 257 -27.20 1.49 3.08
C GLU A 257 -27.04 1.19 1.59
N THR A 258 -27.03 2.21 0.73
CA THR A 258 -26.96 2.06 -0.74
C THR A 258 -25.82 2.85 -1.40
N THR A 259 -24.99 3.54 -0.62
CA THR A 259 -23.85 4.32 -1.13
C THR A 259 -22.59 4.09 -0.31
N LEU A 260 -21.46 4.06 -0.99
CA LEU A 260 -20.12 4.03 -0.34
C LEU A 260 -19.91 5.24 0.57
N PRO A 261 -19.04 5.13 1.58
CA PRO A 261 -18.51 6.28 2.31
C PRO A 261 -17.94 7.32 1.36
N ALA A 262 -18.18 8.61 1.64
CA ALA A 262 -17.72 9.71 0.83
C ALA A 262 -16.47 10.37 1.44
N PRO A 263 -15.58 10.96 0.62
CA PRO A 263 -14.46 11.75 1.12
C PRO A 263 -14.91 12.98 1.92
N PRO A 264 -14.07 13.49 2.83
CA PRO A 264 -14.30 14.75 3.52
C PRO A 264 -14.52 15.92 2.54
N ARG A 265 -15.23 16.95 3.00
CA ARG A 265 -15.49 18.16 2.20
C ARG A 265 -14.19 18.77 1.68
N GLY A 266 -14.15 19.05 0.36
CA GLY A 266 -13.00 19.65 -0.30
C GLY A 266 -11.88 18.69 -0.67
N VAL A 267 -11.98 17.42 -0.28
CA VAL A 267 -11.06 16.37 -0.74
C VAL A 267 -11.47 15.93 -2.15
N VAL A 268 -10.63 16.25 -3.12
CA VAL A 268 -10.88 15.97 -4.55
C VAL A 268 -9.68 15.28 -5.16
N GLN A 269 -9.91 14.11 -5.76
CA GLN A 269 -8.88 13.42 -6.54
C GLN A 269 -8.65 14.11 -7.88
N ARG A 270 -7.39 14.25 -8.27
CA ARG A 270 -6.97 14.86 -9.53
C ARG A 270 -6.12 13.87 -10.32
N ARG A 271 -6.46 13.65 -11.57
CA ARG A 271 -5.69 12.80 -12.49
C ARG A 271 -4.39 13.50 -12.90
N LEU A 272 -3.28 12.76 -12.88
CA LEU A 272 -1.95 13.26 -13.23
C LEU A 272 -1.46 12.78 -14.59
N THR A 273 -1.89 11.60 -15.05
CA THR A 273 -1.47 11.03 -16.34
C THR A 273 -2.66 10.86 -17.28
N PHE A 274 -2.42 11.03 -18.59
CA PHE A 274 -3.42 10.97 -19.66
C PHE A 274 -2.85 10.17 -20.83
N THR A 275 -2.79 8.84 -20.68
CA THR A 275 -1.97 7.98 -21.55
C THR A 275 -2.77 7.25 -22.63
N HIS A 276 -4.08 7.44 -22.73
CA HIS A 276 -4.98 6.70 -23.64
C HIS A 276 -4.59 6.80 -25.14
N HIS A 277 -3.77 7.80 -25.50
CA HIS A 277 -3.28 8.01 -26.88
C HIS A 277 -1.97 7.26 -27.18
N ARG A 278 -1.33 6.66 -26.20
CA ARG A 278 -0.07 5.92 -26.36
C ARG A 278 -0.30 4.55 -27.01
N ALA A 279 0.75 3.99 -27.61
CA ALA A 279 0.74 2.62 -28.13
C ALA A 279 0.47 1.57 -27.03
N TYR A 280 0.97 1.84 -25.82
CA TYR A 280 0.77 1.03 -24.62
C TYR A 280 0.23 1.93 -23.51
N PRO A 281 -1.11 2.15 -23.45
CA PRO A 281 -1.71 3.08 -22.53
C PRO A 281 -1.76 2.53 -21.10
N GLY A 282 -1.69 3.43 -20.12
CA GLY A 282 -1.88 3.15 -18.70
C GLY A 282 -0.61 2.69 -17.96
N LEU A 283 -0.70 2.79 -16.64
CA LEU A 283 0.28 2.21 -15.73
C LEU A 283 0.14 0.68 -15.76
N VAL A 284 1.28 -0.03 -15.59
CA VAL A 284 1.24 -1.50 -15.61
C VAL A 284 0.75 -2.06 -14.28
N ASN A 285 0.07 -3.22 -14.35
CA ASN A 285 -0.31 -4.01 -13.18
C ASN A 285 0.59 -5.25 -12.99
N VAL A 286 1.49 -5.51 -13.94
CA VAL A 286 2.48 -6.59 -13.88
C VAL A 286 3.83 -6.01 -14.35
N PRO A 287 4.83 -6.01 -13.46
CA PRO A 287 4.76 -6.40 -12.06
C PRO A 287 3.83 -5.49 -11.25
N ARG A 288 3.20 -6.04 -10.21
CA ARG A 288 2.43 -5.25 -9.26
C ARG A 288 3.36 -4.26 -8.56
N HIS A 289 2.99 -3.00 -8.52
CA HIS A 289 3.78 -1.98 -7.86
C HIS A 289 2.89 -0.93 -7.20
N TRP A 290 3.42 -0.29 -6.16
CA TRP A 290 2.82 0.90 -5.55
C TRP A 290 3.53 2.12 -6.08
N VAL A 291 2.77 3.17 -6.37
CA VAL A 291 3.35 4.46 -6.72
C VAL A 291 4.14 5.01 -5.53
N ARG A 292 5.30 5.63 -5.78
CA ARG A 292 6.21 6.08 -4.72
C ARG A 292 6.71 7.49 -4.99
N CYS A 293 6.50 8.39 -4.05
CA CYS A 293 7.10 9.70 -4.10
C CYS A 293 8.50 9.68 -3.47
N ASN A 294 9.41 10.50 -4.01
CA ASN A 294 10.71 10.68 -3.39
C ASN A 294 10.57 11.36 -2.00
N PRO A 295 11.57 11.23 -1.10
CA PRO A 295 11.52 11.81 0.23
C PRO A 295 11.28 13.33 0.26
N GLN A 296 11.69 14.04 -0.80
CA GLN A 296 11.50 15.49 -0.95
C GLN A 296 10.06 15.88 -1.34
N GLY A 297 9.21 14.92 -1.69
CA GLY A 297 7.81 15.18 -2.08
C GLY A 297 7.66 15.83 -3.47
N THR A 298 8.66 15.73 -4.34
CA THR A 298 8.73 16.47 -5.61
C THR A 298 8.55 15.62 -6.86
N GLN A 299 8.75 14.30 -6.77
CA GLN A 299 8.65 13.36 -7.89
C GLN A 299 7.96 12.08 -7.47
N ILE A 300 6.94 11.69 -8.21
CA ILE A 300 6.23 10.42 -8.06
C ILE A 300 6.77 9.47 -9.12
N ALA A 301 7.23 8.29 -8.70
CA ALA A 301 7.66 7.21 -9.58
C ALA A 301 6.55 6.18 -9.76
N PHE A 302 6.48 5.61 -10.95
CA PHE A 302 5.55 4.55 -11.34
C PHE A 302 6.08 3.75 -12.52
N LEU A 303 5.48 2.59 -12.80
CA LEU A 303 5.84 1.74 -13.93
C LEU A 303 4.83 1.90 -15.08
N MET A 304 5.35 2.11 -16.27
CA MET A 304 4.57 2.19 -17.50
C MET A 304 5.42 1.66 -18.67
N ARG A 305 4.78 1.13 -19.72
CA ARG A 305 5.49 0.69 -20.92
C ARG A 305 5.98 1.88 -21.75
N ASP A 306 7.18 1.75 -22.31
CA ASP A 306 7.69 2.66 -23.33
C ASP A 306 7.06 2.36 -24.72
N ASP A 307 7.51 3.07 -25.75
CA ASP A 307 6.98 2.90 -27.12
C ASP A 307 7.38 1.56 -27.76
N ASN A 308 8.31 0.82 -27.16
CA ASN A 308 8.69 -0.54 -27.55
C ASN A 308 7.92 -1.61 -26.77
N GLY A 309 7.05 -1.23 -25.84
CA GLY A 309 6.29 -2.13 -24.99
C GLY A 309 7.06 -2.64 -23.76
N ILE A 310 8.24 -2.10 -23.46
CA ILE A 310 9.09 -2.50 -22.34
C ILE A 310 8.67 -1.72 -21.08
N VAL A 311 8.54 -2.42 -19.96
CA VAL A 311 8.21 -1.80 -18.66
C VAL A 311 9.41 -1.02 -18.14
N GLN A 312 9.21 0.28 -17.95
CA GLN A 312 10.22 1.24 -17.50
C GLN A 312 9.76 1.98 -16.25
N LEU A 313 10.70 2.59 -15.50
CA LEU A 313 10.41 3.60 -14.51
C LEU A 313 10.13 4.95 -15.18
N TRP A 314 9.07 5.60 -14.70
CA TRP A 314 8.66 6.94 -15.10
C TRP A 314 8.50 7.84 -13.89
N LEU A 315 8.73 9.12 -14.06
CA LEU A 315 8.61 10.15 -13.02
C LEU A 315 7.65 11.26 -13.46
N ILE A 316 6.88 11.78 -12.50
CA ILE A 316 6.03 12.96 -12.70
C ILE A 316 6.03 13.84 -11.46
N SER A 317 5.84 15.15 -11.63
CA SER A 317 5.61 16.07 -10.52
C SER A 317 4.23 15.83 -9.87
N PRO A 318 4.09 15.96 -8.55
CA PRO A 318 2.77 15.98 -7.88
C PRO A 318 1.84 17.09 -8.41
N GLN A 319 2.38 18.14 -9.01
CA GLN A 319 1.61 19.20 -9.66
C GLN A 319 1.07 18.79 -11.03
N GLY A 320 1.56 17.68 -11.60
CA GLY A 320 1.23 17.22 -12.95
C GLY A 320 2.30 17.61 -13.97
N GLY A 321 1.93 17.63 -15.22
CA GLY A 321 2.80 17.83 -16.38
C GLY A 321 3.01 16.52 -17.16
N GLU A 322 3.95 16.52 -18.11
CA GLU A 322 4.26 15.33 -18.91
C GLU A 322 5.12 14.34 -18.09
N PRO A 323 4.75 13.06 -18.05
CA PRO A 323 5.58 12.03 -17.46
C PRO A 323 6.93 11.93 -18.17
N ARG A 324 8.02 11.87 -17.39
CA ARG A 324 9.37 11.66 -17.91
C ARG A 324 9.75 10.19 -17.77
N GLN A 325 10.09 9.53 -18.87
CA GLN A 325 10.72 8.22 -18.81
C GLN A 325 12.09 8.34 -18.14
N LEU A 326 12.31 7.56 -17.08
CA LEU A 326 13.57 7.57 -16.34
C LEU A 326 14.56 6.54 -16.90
N THR A 327 14.11 5.29 -17.05
CA THR A 327 14.98 4.18 -17.50
C THR A 327 14.73 3.84 -18.98
N HIS A 328 15.76 3.29 -19.63
CA HIS A 328 15.75 2.86 -21.03
C HIS A 328 16.33 1.44 -21.15
N ASN A 329 15.81 0.52 -20.33
CA ASN A 329 16.24 -0.87 -20.29
C ASN A 329 15.83 -1.59 -21.57
N LYS A 330 16.55 -2.69 -21.89
CA LYS A 330 16.22 -3.57 -23.01
C LYS A 330 15.21 -4.67 -22.65
N THR A 331 14.96 -4.85 -21.35
CA THR A 331 14.07 -5.84 -20.76
C THR A 331 13.15 -5.16 -19.74
N ASP A 332 12.04 -5.80 -19.41
CA ASP A 332 11.08 -5.30 -18.44
C ASP A 332 11.71 -5.21 -17.04
N ILE A 333 11.38 -4.14 -16.32
CA ILE A 333 11.52 -4.12 -14.86
C ILE A 333 10.62 -5.21 -14.29
N GLN A 334 11.15 -6.03 -13.38
CA GLN A 334 10.55 -7.30 -12.96
C GLN A 334 9.92 -7.25 -11.57
N SER A 335 9.95 -6.10 -10.87
CA SER A 335 9.47 -5.99 -9.49
C SER A 335 8.83 -4.65 -9.18
N ALA A 336 8.18 -4.56 -8.02
CA ALA A 336 7.97 -3.30 -7.32
C ALA A 336 9.33 -2.61 -7.07
N PHE A 337 9.29 -1.32 -6.81
CA PHE A 337 10.48 -0.50 -6.59
C PHE A 337 10.31 0.40 -5.35
N ASN A 338 11.42 0.88 -4.82
CA ASN A 338 11.43 1.90 -3.76
C ASN A 338 12.53 2.93 -3.99
N TRP A 339 12.30 4.13 -3.45
CA TRP A 339 13.30 5.16 -3.38
C TRP A 339 14.33 4.86 -2.28
N HIS A 340 15.58 5.13 -2.57
CA HIS A 340 16.62 5.29 -1.57
C HIS A 340 16.30 6.53 -0.69
N PRO A 341 16.62 6.52 0.63
CA PRO A 341 16.32 7.65 1.52
C PRO A 341 16.91 9.00 1.11
N SER A 342 18.01 9.03 0.32
CA SER A 342 18.53 10.25 -0.25
C SER A 342 17.62 10.89 -1.30
N GLY A 343 16.74 10.09 -1.94
CA GLY A 343 15.94 10.51 -3.09
C GLY A 343 16.69 10.53 -4.41
N GLU A 344 17.93 10.02 -4.45
CA GLU A 344 18.77 10.01 -5.64
C GLU A 344 18.73 8.71 -6.43
N TRP A 345 18.26 7.62 -5.81
CA TRP A 345 18.23 6.29 -6.41
C TRP A 345 16.90 5.57 -6.19
N LEU A 346 16.55 4.69 -7.15
CA LEU A 346 15.43 3.76 -7.05
C LEU A 346 15.94 2.33 -7.20
N GLY A 347 15.57 1.43 -6.28
CA GLY A 347 15.92 0.02 -6.30
C GLY A 347 14.81 -0.86 -6.85
N PHE A 348 15.15 -1.85 -7.69
CA PHE A 348 14.21 -2.77 -8.33
C PHE A 348 14.93 -4.04 -8.82
N VAL A 349 14.19 -4.99 -9.36
CA VAL A 349 14.73 -6.18 -10.04
C VAL A 349 14.76 -5.96 -11.55
N LEU A 350 15.91 -6.20 -12.17
CA LEU A 350 16.13 -6.17 -13.61
C LEU A 350 17.06 -7.33 -14.00
N ASP A 351 16.72 -8.10 -15.05
CA ASP A 351 17.48 -9.25 -15.54
C ASP A 351 17.85 -10.26 -14.43
N ASN A 352 16.87 -10.55 -13.52
CA ASN A 352 17.06 -11.42 -12.34
C ASN A 352 18.17 -10.95 -11.39
N ARG A 353 18.46 -9.66 -11.34
CA ARG A 353 19.43 -9.01 -10.45
C ARG A 353 18.80 -7.86 -9.72
N ILE A 354 19.34 -7.53 -8.56
CA ILE A 354 19.02 -6.28 -7.89
C ILE A 354 19.76 -5.16 -8.59
N ALA A 355 19.02 -4.13 -8.97
CA ALA A 355 19.52 -2.97 -9.70
C ALA A 355 19.03 -1.68 -9.05
N CYS A 356 19.75 -0.59 -9.30
CA CYS A 356 19.35 0.76 -8.94
C CYS A 356 19.44 1.69 -10.14
N ALA A 357 18.46 2.59 -10.29
CA ALA A 357 18.50 3.67 -11.28
C ALA A 357 18.75 5.01 -10.58
N HIS A 358 19.65 5.82 -11.12
CA HIS A 358 19.85 7.18 -10.64
C HIS A 358 18.72 8.10 -11.11
N ALA A 359 18.05 8.79 -10.18
CA ALA A 359 16.81 9.52 -10.42
C ALA A 359 16.90 10.67 -11.42
N GLN A 360 18.09 11.26 -11.58
CA GLN A 360 18.29 12.35 -12.52
C GLN A 360 18.70 11.86 -13.91
N SER A 361 19.74 10.99 -13.99
CA SER A 361 20.31 10.52 -15.26
C SER A 361 19.57 9.33 -15.86
N GLY A 362 18.91 8.50 -15.04
CA GLY A 362 18.33 7.21 -15.46
C GLY A 362 19.38 6.11 -15.66
N GLU A 363 20.63 6.36 -15.31
CA GLU A 363 21.70 5.35 -15.36
C GLU A 363 21.38 4.21 -14.41
N VAL A 364 21.50 2.97 -14.89
CA VAL A 364 21.20 1.76 -14.15
C VAL A 364 22.46 1.01 -13.79
N GLU A 365 22.60 0.69 -12.52
CA GLU A 365 23.70 -0.10 -11.98
C GLU A 365 23.17 -1.36 -11.31
N TYR A 366 23.85 -2.50 -11.50
CA TYR A 366 23.53 -3.74 -10.81
C TYR A 366 24.29 -3.84 -9.49
N LEU A 367 23.56 -4.12 -8.41
CA LEU A 367 24.11 -4.32 -7.08
C LEU A 367 24.48 -5.77 -6.79
N THR A 368 23.92 -6.70 -7.55
CA THR A 368 24.20 -8.14 -7.41
C THR A 368 24.54 -8.77 -8.74
N GLU A 369 25.19 -9.92 -8.68
CA GLU A 369 25.32 -10.83 -9.83
C GLU A 369 23.96 -11.49 -10.15
N ASN A 370 23.88 -12.20 -11.24
CA ASN A 370 22.67 -12.91 -11.64
C ASN A 370 22.35 -14.02 -10.63
N HIS A 371 21.12 -14.03 -10.14
CA HIS A 371 20.65 -15.01 -9.15
C HIS A 371 20.22 -16.31 -9.83
N ALA A 372 20.55 -17.45 -9.23
CA ALA A 372 20.09 -18.76 -9.68
C ALA A 372 18.56 -18.91 -9.56
N ASN A 373 17.99 -18.36 -8.48
CA ASN A 373 16.56 -18.17 -8.34
C ASN A 373 16.26 -16.68 -8.51
N PRO A 374 15.27 -16.28 -9.33
CA PRO A 374 14.98 -14.87 -9.51
C PRO A 374 14.49 -14.25 -8.18
N PRO A 375 14.92 -13.01 -7.85
CA PRO A 375 14.31 -12.25 -6.77
C PRO A 375 12.81 -12.09 -6.99
N SER A 376 12.03 -12.09 -5.87
CA SER A 376 10.58 -11.89 -5.94
C SER A 376 10.23 -10.51 -6.51
N ALA A 377 9.12 -10.46 -7.24
CA ALA A 377 8.57 -9.22 -7.76
C ALA A 377 7.95 -8.29 -6.70
N ASP A 378 7.73 -8.80 -5.47
CA ASP A 378 6.84 -8.12 -4.52
C ASP A 378 7.50 -6.96 -3.76
N ALA A 379 8.79 -7.07 -3.43
CA ALA A 379 9.45 -6.04 -2.62
C ALA A 379 10.96 -5.97 -2.86
N VAL A 380 11.44 -4.74 -3.03
CA VAL A 380 12.86 -4.35 -2.98
C VAL A 380 12.92 -3.10 -2.11
N VAL A 381 13.44 -3.17 -0.88
CA VAL A 381 13.24 -2.14 0.15
C VAL A 381 14.56 -1.70 0.78
N PHE A 382 14.86 -0.41 0.70
CA PHE A 382 16.03 0.18 1.36
C PHE A 382 15.81 0.32 2.87
N SER A 383 16.90 0.20 3.63
CA SER A 383 16.92 0.57 5.05
C SER A 383 16.79 2.08 5.24
N PRO A 384 16.30 2.56 6.39
CA PRO A 384 16.16 3.99 6.67
C PRO A 384 17.47 4.79 6.59
N ASP A 385 18.61 4.18 6.93
CA ASP A 385 19.93 4.79 6.80
C ASP A 385 20.53 4.73 5.37
N GLY A 386 19.84 4.03 4.45
CA GLY A 386 20.25 3.85 3.07
C GLY A 386 21.40 2.87 2.85
N GLN A 387 21.95 2.27 3.91
CA GLN A 387 23.12 1.38 3.79
C GLN A 387 22.80 -0.01 3.25
N TRP A 388 21.54 -0.45 3.39
CA TRP A 388 21.10 -1.79 3.03
C TRP A 388 19.90 -1.77 2.06
N LEU A 389 19.85 -2.77 1.20
CA LEU A 389 18.70 -3.10 0.37
C LEU A 389 18.30 -4.54 0.64
N ALA A 390 16.99 -4.77 0.90
CA ALA A 390 16.42 -6.08 1.19
C ALA A 390 15.48 -6.54 0.08
N TRP A 391 15.44 -7.86 -0.16
CA TRP A 391 14.51 -8.51 -1.08
C TRP A 391 14.18 -9.93 -0.62
N MET A 392 13.27 -10.58 -1.34
CA MET A 392 12.93 -12.00 -1.14
C MET A 392 13.44 -12.83 -2.30
N GLU A 393 14.00 -14.01 -2.00
CA GLU A 393 14.42 -15.00 -2.99
C GLU A 393 14.25 -16.41 -2.40
N GLY A 394 13.54 -17.30 -3.11
CA GLY A 394 13.33 -18.68 -2.66
C GLY A 394 12.62 -18.80 -1.31
N GLY A 395 11.75 -17.84 -0.97
CA GLY A 395 11.05 -17.80 0.31
C GLY A 395 11.88 -17.32 1.50
N GLN A 396 13.10 -16.84 1.25
CA GLN A 396 14.02 -16.31 2.25
C GLN A 396 14.30 -14.83 2.04
N LEU A 397 14.75 -14.15 3.10
CA LEU A 397 15.14 -12.75 3.08
C LEU A 397 16.65 -12.62 2.81
N TRP A 398 16.96 -11.71 1.93
CA TRP A 398 18.32 -11.38 1.51
C TRP A 398 18.57 -9.88 1.63
N ILE A 399 19.82 -9.52 1.87
CA ILE A 399 20.27 -8.13 1.94
C ILE A 399 21.60 -7.93 1.18
N THR A 400 21.82 -6.71 0.70
CA THR A 400 23.12 -6.26 0.19
C THR A 400 23.40 -4.83 0.68
N GLU A 401 24.67 -4.48 0.82
CA GLU A 401 25.12 -3.11 1.02
C GLU A 401 24.87 -2.31 -0.27
N THR A 402 24.60 -1.03 -0.12
CA THR A 402 24.30 -0.14 -1.26
C THR A 402 25.43 0.79 -1.62
N ASP A 403 26.36 1.09 -0.69
CA ASP A 403 27.48 2.04 -0.86
C ASP A 403 27.06 3.41 -1.45
N ARG A 404 25.85 3.95 -1.03
CA ARG A 404 25.21 5.13 -1.63
C ARG A 404 24.83 6.18 -0.61
#